data_518768cf7ff72093809fd963a15eaad7
#
_entry.id   518768cf7ff72093809fd963a15eaad7
#
_cell.length_a   1.000
_cell.length_b   1.000
_cell.length_c   1.000
_cell.angle_alpha   90.00
_cell.angle_beta   90.00
_cell.angle_gamma   90.00
#
_symmetry.space_group_name_H-M   'P 1'
#
loop_
_entity.id
_entity.type
_entity.pdbx_description
1 polymer ?
#
loop_
_entity_poly.entity_id
_entity_poly.type
_entity_poly.pdbx_seq_one_letter_code
_entity_poly.pdbx_strand_id
1 'polypeptide(L)'
;PKLKYSRDSYSSPQMIMTIQAPDEASFEEFVNKNKQVIVDFFTKAEMNRQINLLKKEYSSVIAAKVGSMFGCDLRIPAGFERYKQGKDFLWTSQDRPGSEVSLNFVVYSYPYTDKNTFTRDYFIHKRDSVMKLNIPGSLEGQYMATDSNYVNVKEFSVKGEYAFEARGLWYMENDMMGGPFVSHARVDRPNGRVVVVEAFVYAPKDKKRD
;
A
#
# COMPACT_ATOMS: atom_id res chain seq x y z
N PRO A 1 -4.66 32.49 16.37
CA PRO A 1 -4.80 32.12 14.96
C PRO A 1 -6.16 31.50 14.65
N LYS A 2 -6.70 31.71 13.43
CA LYS A 2 -7.93 31.10 12.95
C LYS A 2 -7.61 30.18 11.79
N LEU A 3 -8.24 28.99 11.77
CA LEU A 3 -8.11 27.99 10.72
C LEU A 3 -9.42 27.89 9.95
N LYS A 4 -9.36 27.94 8.62
CA LYS A 4 -10.51 27.77 7.72
C LYS A 4 -10.17 26.73 6.65
N TYR A 5 -11.20 26.01 6.24
CA TYR A 5 -11.10 25.04 5.15
C TYR A 5 -12.07 25.43 4.05
N SER A 6 -11.65 25.31 2.79
CA SER A 6 -12.53 25.42 1.63
C SER A 6 -12.19 24.35 0.59
N ARG A 7 -13.18 24.07 -0.25
CA ARG A 7 -13.06 23.08 -1.31
C ARG A 7 -13.46 23.74 -2.63
N ASP A 8 -12.72 23.40 -3.70
CA ASP A 8 -13.06 23.74 -5.09
C ASP A 8 -13.33 25.24 -5.31
N SER A 9 -12.59 26.11 -4.61
CA SER A 9 -12.79 27.57 -4.67
C SER A 9 -12.26 28.19 -5.95
N TYR A 10 -11.17 27.66 -6.51
CA TYR A 10 -10.51 28.20 -7.71
C TYR A 10 -10.34 27.15 -8.81
N SER A 11 -10.30 25.89 -8.44
CA SER A 11 -10.22 24.73 -9.36
C SER A 11 -10.85 23.51 -8.72
N SER A 12 -11.13 22.48 -9.51
CA SER A 12 -11.70 21.21 -9.00
C SER A 12 -10.93 20.02 -9.60
N PRO A 13 -10.49 19.07 -8.76
CA PRO A 13 -10.60 19.02 -7.30
C PRO A 13 -9.53 19.87 -6.60
N GLN A 14 -9.91 20.65 -5.59
CA GLN A 14 -8.99 21.44 -4.78
C GLN A 14 -9.38 21.44 -3.30
N MET A 15 -8.40 21.34 -2.42
CA MET A 15 -8.56 21.55 -0.98
C MET A 15 -7.67 22.70 -0.53
N ILE A 16 -8.23 23.66 0.18
CA ILE A 16 -7.51 24.82 0.69
C ILE A 16 -7.62 24.86 2.21
N MET A 17 -6.49 25.13 2.85
CA MET A 17 -6.40 25.46 4.26
C MET A 17 -5.89 26.88 4.38
N THR A 18 -6.63 27.74 5.06
CA THR A 18 -6.26 29.13 5.33
C THR A 18 -5.94 29.28 6.81
N ILE A 19 -4.74 29.73 7.12
CA ILE A 19 -4.29 30.05 8.48
C ILE A 19 -4.16 31.56 8.57
N GLN A 20 -4.90 32.18 9.49
CA GLN A 20 -4.82 33.61 9.80
C GLN A 20 -4.24 33.81 11.18
N ALA A 21 -3.19 34.59 11.31
CA ALA A 21 -2.55 34.97 12.55
C ALA A 21 -2.38 36.51 12.62
N PRO A 22 -2.32 37.10 13.82
CA PRO A 22 -2.13 38.52 13.99
C PRO A 22 -0.75 39.01 13.58
N ASP A 23 0.27 38.15 13.71
CA ASP A 23 1.67 38.41 13.42
C ASP A 23 2.41 37.13 13.01
N GLU A 24 3.65 37.28 12.56
CA GLU A 24 4.51 36.19 12.06
C GLU A 24 4.85 35.20 13.18
N ALA A 25 5.17 35.66 14.38
CA ALA A 25 5.52 34.78 15.50
C ALA A 25 4.34 33.86 15.90
N SER A 26 3.14 34.43 15.97
CA SER A 26 1.91 33.64 16.20
C SER A 26 1.60 32.66 15.09
N PHE A 27 1.94 32.99 13.85
CA PHE A 27 1.80 32.08 12.70
C PHE A 27 2.76 30.91 12.81
N GLU A 28 4.05 31.19 13.07
CA GLU A 28 5.07 30.15 13.21
C GLU A 28 4.78 29.20 14.38
N GLU A 29 4.40 29.76 15.55
CA GLU A 29 4.02 28.94 16.70
C GLU A 29 2.84 28.02 16.36
N PHE A 30 1.81 28.58 15.71
CA PHE A 30 0.64 27.81 15.32
C PHE A 30 0.99 26.68 14.37
N VAL A 31 1.78 26.94 13.32
CA VAL A 31 2.19 25.94 12.32
C VAL A 31 3.02 24.84 13.00
N ASN A 32 3.99 25.21 13.83
CA ASN A 32 4.83 24.25 14.54
C ASN A 32 4.01 23.34 15.46
N LYS A 33 3.09 23.91 16.23
CA LYS A 33 2.20 23.18 17.14
C LYS A 33 1.25 22.25 16.40
N ASN A 34 0.78 22.63 15.21
CA ASN A 34 -0.22 21.89 14.44
C ASN A 34 0.34 21.18 13.21
N LYS A 35 1.66 21.02 13.12
CA LYS A 35 2.36 20.44 11.96
C LYS A 35 1.72 19.13 11.49
N GLN A 36 1.47 18.21 12.41
CA GLN A 36 0.89 16.91 12.07
C GLN A 36 -0.54 17.04 11.54
N VAL A 37 -1.37 17.91 12.13
CA VAL A 37 -2.74 18.14 11.65
C VAL A 37 -2.76 18.70 10.23
N ILE A 38 -1.82 19.60 9.91
CA ILE A 38 -1.65 20.17 8.56
C ILE A 38 -1.27 19.09 7.56
N VAL A 39 -0.26 18.28 7.90
CA VAL A 39 0.19 17.17 7.05
C VAL A 39 -0.93 16.16 6.83
N ASP A 40 -1.61 15.73 7.89
CA ASP A 40 -2.71 14.76 7.82
C ASP A 40 -3.86 15.26 6.96
N PHE A 41 -4.17 16.57 7.03
CA PHE A 41 -5.21 17.17 6.20
C PHE A 41 -4.90 17.03 4.71
N PHE A 42 -3.69 17.42 4.28
CA PHE A 42 -3.32 17.34 2.87
C PHE A 42 -3.09 15.90 2.39
N THR A 43 -2.50 15.05 3.24
CA THR A 43 -2.37 13.62 2.95
C THR A 43 -3.73 12.97 2.72
N LYS A 44 -4.70 13.24 3.60
CA LYS A 44 -6.07 12.73 3.45
C LYS A 44 -6.78 13.29 2.22
N ALA A 45 -6.56 14.56 1.89
CA ALA A 45 -7.11 15.16 0.69
C ALA A 45 -6.56 14.49 -0.58
N GLU A 46 -5.25 14.25 -0.65
CA GLU A 46 -4.62 13.57 -1.77
C GLU A 46 -5.06 12.10 -1.88
N MET A 47 -5.13 11.36 -0.76
CA MET A 47 -5.66 9.99 -0.76
C MET A 47 -7.10 9.94 -1.31
N ASN A 48 -7.96 10.86 -0.89
CA ASN A 48 -9.34 10.95 -1.39
C ASN A 48 -9.38 11.28 -2.89
N ARG A 49 -8.47 12.12 -3.38
CA ARG A 49 -8.34 12.43 -4.80
C ARG A 49 -7.96 11.18 -5.59
N GLN A 50 -6.98 10.42 -5.14
CA GLN A 50 -6.55 9.16 -5.75
C GLN A 50 -7.67 8.11 -5.75
N ILE A 51 -8.38 7.95 -4.63
CA ILE A 51 -9.53 7.04 -4.55
C ILE A 51 -10.62 7.42 -5.57
N ASN A 52 -10.88 8.72 -5.76
CA ASN A 52 -11.88 9.17 -6.72
C ASN A 52 -11.44 8.97 -8.18
N LEU A 53 -10.15 9.08 -8.48
CA LEU A 53 -9.59 8.70 -9.79
C LEU A 53 -9.76 7.19 -10.03
N LEU A 54 -9.40 6.35 -9.07
CA LEU A 54 -9.54 4.90 -9.14
C LEU A 54 -11.00 4.41 -9.22
N LYS A 55 -11.99 5.24 -8.88
CA LYS A 55 -13.40 4.91 -9.14
C LYS A 55 -13.75 4.97 -10.63
N LYS A 56 -13.03 5.75 -11.41
CA LYS A 56 -13.27 6.00 -12.84
C LYS A 56 -12.30 5.23 -13.73
N GLU A 57 -11.03 5.21 -13.35
CA GLU A 57 -9.95 4.65 -14.15
C GLU A 57 -9.17 3.62 -13.32
N TYR A 58 -9.45 2.35 -13.56
CA TYR A 58 -8.79 1.23 -12.90
C TYR A 58 -8.69 0.02 -13.84
N SER A 59 -7.80 -0.91 -13.52
CA SER A 59 -7.70 -2.18 -14.23
C SER A 59 -8.93 -3.06 -13.94
N SER A 60 -9.87 -3.11 -14.86
CA SER A 60 -11.06 -3.96 -14.74
C SER A 60 -10.70 -5.45 -14.80
N VAL A 61 -9.64 -5.82 -15.51
CA VAL A 61 -9.13 -7.19 -15.60
C VAL A 61 -8.68 -7.68 -14.23
N ILE A 62 -7.83 -6.90 -13.56
CA ILE A 62 -7.33 -7.27 -12.23
C ILE A 62 -8.44 -7.21 -11.18
N ALA A 63 -9.32 -6.20 -11.23
CA ALA A 63 -10.44 -6.11 -10.30
C ALA A 63 -11.37 -7.33 -10.40
N ALA A 64 -11.75 -7.75 -11.62
CA ALA A 64 -12.55 -8.95 -11.83
C ALA A 64 -11.85 -10.22 -11.32
N LYS A 65 -10.54 -10.33 -11.55
CA LYS A 65 -9.76 -11.48 -11.13
C LYS A 65 -9.64 -11.57 -9.61
N VAL A 66 -9.31 -10.45 -8.96
CA VAL A 66 -9.24 -10.37 -7.49
C VAL A 66 -10.60 -10.65 -6.86
N GLY A 67 -11.68 -10.08 -7.43
CA GLY A 67 -13.03 -10.35 -6.98
C GLY A 67 -13.39 -11.83 -7.02
N SER A 68 -13.07 -12.53 -8.13
CA SER A 68 -13.35 -13.95 -8.29
C SER A 68 -12.54 -14.87 -7.36
N MET A 69 -11.28 -14.52 -7.07
CA MET A 69 -10.37 -15.34 -6.26
C MET A 69 -10.50 -15.08 -4.76
N PHE A 70 -10.63 -13.81 -4.38
CA PHE A 70 -10.51 -13.36 -2.99
C PHE A 70 -11.79 -12.75 -2.43
N GLY A 71 -12.81 -12.51 -3.27
CA GLY A 71 -14.08 -11.93 -2.82
C GLY A 71 -13.98 -10.47 -2.38
N CYS A 72 -12.95 -9.74 -2.79
CA CYS A 72 -12.75 -8.35 -2.44
C CYS A 72 -12.77 -7.41 -3.66
N ASP A 73 -13.27 -6.18 -3.46
CA ASP A 73 -13.23 -5.10 -4.47
C ASP A 73 -11.89 -4.36 -4.33
N LEU A 74 -10.93 -4.70 -5.19
CA LEU A 74 -9.65 -4.03 -5.29
C LEU A 74 -9.57 -3.26 -6.60
N ARG A 75 -9.27 -1.97 -6.51
CA ARG A 75 -9.04 -1.11 -7.67
C ARG A 75 -7.62 -0.60 -7.66
N ILE A 76 -6.87 -1.00 -8.66
CA ILE A 76 -5.52 -0.50 -8.92
C ILE A 76 -5.53 0.33 -10.22
N PRO A 77 -4.55 1.21 -10.46
CA PRO A 77 -4.50 2.04 -11.66
C PRO A 77 -4.65 1.23 -12.95
N ALA A 78 -5.19 1.85 -13.99
CA ALA A 78 -5.18 1.29 -15.34
C ALA A 78 -3.73 1.02 -15.79
N GLY A 79 -3.56 0.06 -16.74
CA GLY A 79 -2.22 -0.35 -17.23
C GLY A 79 -1.66 -1.60 -16.55
N PHE A 80 -2.26 -2.09 -15.48
CA PHE A 80 -1.99 -3.41 -14.93
C PHE A 80 -2.91 -4.44 -15.62
N GLU A 81 -2.44 -5.04 -16.70
CA GLU A 81 -3.26 -5.96 -17.52
C GLU A 81 -2.77 -7.41 -17.46
N ARG A 82 -1.45 -7.58 -17.22
CA ARG A 82 -0.82 -8.90 -17.12
C ARG A 82 -0.77 -9.34 -15.66
N TYR A 83 -1.01 -10.63 -15.44
CA TYR A 83 -0.91 -11.19 -14.10
C TYR A 83 -0.38 -12.62 -14.12
N LYS A 84 0.27 -13.01 -13.03
CA LYS A 84 0.58 -14.40 -12.70
C LYS A 84 -0.38 -14.85 -11.61
N GLN A 85 -1.01 -15.99 -11.81
CA GLN A 85 -1.96 -16.57 -10.86
C GLN A 85 -1.42 -17.87 -10.29
N GLY A 86 -1.49 -18.02 -8.96
CA GLY A 86 -1.34 -19.26 -8.22
C GLY A 86 -2.67 -19.69 -7.60
N LYS A 87 -2.65 -20.70 -6.73
CA LYS A 87 -3.85 -21.21 -6.06
C LYS A 87 -4.51 -20.13 -5.18
N ASP A 88 -3.74 -19.51 -4.30
CA ASP A 88 -4.19 -18.47 -3.36
C ASP A 88 -3.32 -17.21 -3.52
N PHE A 89 -2.90 -16.92 -4.76
CA PHE A 89 -1.93 -15.89 -5.09
C PHE A 89 -2.21 -15.28 -6.46
N LEU A 90 -2.10 -13.96 -6.55
CA LEU A 90 -2.15 -13.19 -7.79
C LEU A 90 -1.08 -12.09 -7.73
N TRP A 91 -0.27 -11.99 -8.77
CA TRP A 91 0.74 -10.94 -8.95
C TRP A 91 0.52 -10.22 -10.28
N THR A 92 0.53 -8.91 -10.25
CA THR A 92 0.49 -8.05 -11.42
C THR A 92 1.56 -6.98 -11.33
N SER A 93 2.15 -6.61 -12.46
CA SER A 93 3.19 -5.59 -12.54
C SER A 93 2.94 -4.62 -13.68
N GLN A 94 3.45 -3.42 -13.52
CA GLN A 94 3.54 -2.42 -14.57
C GLN A 94 4.97 -1.91 -14.66
N ASP A 95 5.62 -2.21 -15.77
CA ASP A 95 6.95 -1.73 -16.09
C ASP A 95 6.82 -0.44 -16.91
N ARG A 96 7.60 0.56 -16.57
CA ARG A 96 7.63 1.82 -17.32
C ARG A 96 8.60 1.68 -18.49
N PRO A 97 8.16 1.85 -19.75
CA PRO A 97 9.04 1.82 -20.90
C PRO A 97 10.21 2.81 -20.77
N GLY A 98 11.44 2.34 -21.02
CA GLY A 98 12.65 3.16 -20.90
C GLY A 98 13.12 3.46 -19.48
N SER A 99 12.53 2.82 -18.47
CA SER A 99 12.89 2.97 -17.06
C SER A 99 13.11 1.59 -16.42
N GLU A 100 13.95 1.54 -15.38
CA GLU A 100 14.12 0.33 -14.55
C GLU A 100 13.06 0.26 -13.43
N VAL A 101 12.05 1.15 -13.45
CA VAL A 101 11.00 1.19 -12.43
C VAL A 101 9.92 0.16 -12.74
N SER A 102 9.69 -0.73 -11.80
CA SER A 102 8.58 -1.68 -11.79
C SER A 102 7.67 -1.45 -10.59
N LEU A 103 6.39 -1.20 -10.86
CA LEU A 103 5.34 -1.12 -9.86
C LEU A 103 4.61 -2.45 -9.80
N ASN A 104 4.42 -2.98 -8.61
CA ASN A 104 3.89 -4.31 -8.43
C ASN A 104 2.78 -4.35 -7.41
N PHE A 105 1.74 -5.17 -7.67
CA PHE A 105 0.72 -5.54 -6.69
C PHE A 105 0.64 -7.06 -6.59
N VAL A 106 0.55 -7.54 -5.36
CA VAL A 106 0.22 -8.93 -5.07
C VAL A 106 -1.00 -9.02 -4.18
N VAL A 107 -1.83 -10.01 -4.42
CA VAL A 107 -2.93 -10.39 -3.53
C VAL A 107 -2.76 -11.86 -3.22
N TYR A 108 -2.81 -12.21 -1.94
CA TYR A 108 -2.72 -13.60 -1.52
C TYR A 108 -3.57 -13.87 -0.29
N SER A 109 -3.85 -15.13 -0.06
CA SER A 109 -4.58 -15.54 1.14
C SER A 109 -3.97 -16.77 1.79
N TYR A 110 -4.20 -16.89 3.10
CA TYR A 110 -3.83 -18.05 3.89
C TYR A 110 -4.85 -18.27 5.01
N PRO A 111 -4.97 -19.49 5.58
CA PRO A 111 -5.93 -19.77 6.63
C PRO A 111 -5.75 -18.83 7.84
N TYR A 112 -6.87 -18.33 8.35
CA TYR A 112 -6.90 -17.63 9.63
C TYR A 112 -7.02 -18.64 10.75
N THR A 113 -6.09 -18.65 11.69
CA THR A 113 -6.10 -19.55 12.84
C THR A 113 -6.57 -18.86 14.12
N ASP A 114 -5.88 -17.79 14.50
CA ASP A 114 -6.16 -17.00 15.69
C ASP A 114 -5.54 -15.60 15.59
N LYS A 115 -5.64 -14.81 16.66
CA LYS A 115 -5.11 -13.44 16.71
C LYS A 115 -3.59 -13.34 16.51
N ASN A 116 -2.81 -14.38 16.79
CA ASN A 116 -1.36 -14.38 16.61
C ASN A 116 -0.97 -14.29 15.14
N THR A 117 -1.91 -14.60 14.24
CA THR A 117 -1.79 -14.40 12.78
C THR A 117 -1.42 -12.95 12.40
N PHE A 118 -1.74 -11.98 13.26
CA PHE A 118 -1.45 -10.55 13.05
C PHE A 118 -0.24 -10.06 13.86
N THR A 119 0.59 -10.95 14.37
CA THR A 119 1.90 -10.53 14.90
C THR A 119 2.87 -10.25 13.77
N ARG A 120 3.82 -9.34 14.01
CA ARG A 120 4.87 -8.97 13.05
C ARG A 120 5.63 -10.19 12.53
N ASP A 121 6.06 -11.07 13.44
CA ASP A 121 6.90 -12.22 13.08
C ASP A 121 6.11 -13.27 12.28
N TYR A 122 4.85 -13.49 12.63
CA TYR A 122 3.97 -14.38 11.86
C TYR A 122 3.74 -13.82 10.45
N PHE A 123 3.50 -12.52 10.34
CA PHE A 123 3.34 -11.85 9.03
C PHE A 123 4.58 -12.05 8.14
N ILE A 124 5.78 -11.75 8.67
CA ILE A 124 7.05 -11.93 7.94
C ILE A 124 7.19 -13.37 7.45
N HIS A 125 7.00 -14.33 8.34
CA HIS A 125 7.12 -15.75 8.03
C HIS A 125 6.15 -16.21 6.92
N LYS A 126 4.89 -15.75 7.00
CA LYS A 126 3.88 -16.06 5.99
C LYS A 126 4.17 -15.38 4.66
N ARG A 127 4.52 -14.10 4.70
CA ARG A 127 4.91 -13.36 3.51
C ARG A 127 6.05 -14.05 2.78
N ASP A 128 7.13 -14.36 3.48
CA ASP A 128 8.31 -14.99 2.89
C ASP A 128 7.99 -16.39 2.31
N SER A 129 7.18 -17.18 2.99
CA SER A 129 6.73 -18.47 2.46
C SER A 129 5.94 -18.32 1.16
N VAL A 130 5.05 -17.33 1.08
CA VAL A 130 4.26 -17.05 -0.13
C VAL A 130 5.13 -16.51 -1.25
N MET A 131 6.00 -15.54 -0.95
CA MET A 131 6.86 -14.90 -1.96
C MET A 131 7.90 -15.89 -2.51
N LYS A 132 8.51 -16.70 -1.67
CA LYS A 132 9.45 -17.76 -2.08
C LYS A 132 8.83 -18.73 -3.09
N LEU A 133 7.57 -19.09 -2.88
CA LEU A 133 6.87 -20.01 -3.78
C LEU A 133 6.47 -19.33 -5.11
N ASN A 134 6.13 -18.05 -5.08
CA ASN A 134 5.43 -17.40 -6.18
C ASN A 134 6.27 -16.35 -6.94
N ILE A 135 7.30 -15.78 -6.31
CA ILE A 135 8.18 -14.76 -6.91
C ILE A 135 9.64 -15.25 -6.85
N PRO A 136 10.01 -16.27 -7.65
CA PRO A 136 11.39 -16.67 -7.80
C PRO A 136 12.17 -15.60 -8.57
N GLY A 137 13.48 -15.55 -8.36
CA GLY A 137 14.37 -14.77 -9.21
C GLY A 137 14.66 -15.46 -10.56
N SER A 138 15.59 -14.88 -11.31
CA SER A 138 15.99 -15.39 -12.63
C SER A 138 16.89 -16.62 -12.58
N LEU A 139 17.57 -16.84 -11.45
CA LEU A 139 18.49 -17.96 -11.24
C LEU A 139 17.96 -18.90 -10.15
N GLU A 140 18.43 -20.14 -10.17
CA GLU A 140 18.11 -21.11 -9.15
C GLU A 140 18.53 -20.62 -7.76
N GLY A 141 17.68 -20.82 -6.76
CA GLY A 141 17.90 -20.36 -5.39
C GLY A 141 17.58 -18.90 -5.11
N GLN A 142 17.23 -18.12 -6.14
CA GLN A 142 16.75 -16.74 -5.96
C GLN A 142 15.25 -16.71 -5.67
N TYR A 143 14.84 -15.91 -4.69
CA TYR A 143 13.44 -15.67 -4.35
C TYR A 143 13.29 -14.36 -3.54
N MET A 144 12.11 -13.76 -3.59
CA MET A 144 11.81 -12.57 -2.79
C MET A 144 11.67 -12.93 -1.31
N ALA A 145 12.33 -12.16 -0.45
CA ALA A 145 12.25 -12.25 1.01
C ALA A 145 12.04 -10.87 1.65
N THR A 146 11.80 -10.86 2.95
CA THR A 146 11.58 -9.64 3.75
C THR A 146 12.83 -9.31 4.57
N ASP A 147 13.31 -8.07 4.51
CA ASP A 147 14.29 -7.59 5.47
C ASP A 147 13.62 -7.34 6.83
N SER A 148 13.78 -8.30 7.73
CA SER A 148 13.12 -8.27 9.02
C SER A 148 13.52 -7.09 9.91
N ASN A 149 14.65 -6.44 9.67
CA ASN A 149 15.09 -5.29 10.46
C ASN A 149 14.27 -4.02 10.17
N TYR A 150 13.63 -3.95 9.01
CA TYR A 150 12.92 -2.76 8.54
C TYR A 150 11.39 -2.92 8.46
N VAL A 151 10.82 -3.92 9.12
CA VAL A 151 9.36 -4.11 9.13
C VAL A 151 8.72 -3.38 10.30
N ASN A 152 7.84 -2.44 9.98
CA ASN A 152 6.94 -1.77 10.92
C ASN A 152 5.52 -2.27 10.70
N VAL A 153 4.79 -2.53 11.79
CA VAL A 153 3.41 -2.99 11.75
C VAL A 153 2.49 -2.03 12.49
N LYS A 154 1.27 -1.89 12.00
CA LYS A 154 0.25 -1.05 12.59
C LYS A 154 -1.10 -1.73 12.52
N GLU A 155 -1.80 -1.77 13.64
CA GLU A 155 -3.19 -2.21 13.73
C GLU A 155 -4.11 -1.00 13.65
N PHE A 156 -5.23 -1.14 12.97
CA PHE A 156 -6.23 -0.08 12.85
C PHE A 156 -7.60 -0.67 12.50
N SER A 157 -8.63 0.18 12.48
CA SER A 157 -9.97 -0.22 12.09
C SER A 157 -10.40 0.51 10.83
N VAL A 158 -10.99 -0.22 9.90
CA VAL A 158 -11.60 0.34 8.69
C VAL A 158 -13.08 -0.04 8.67
N LYS A 159 -13.95 0.95 8.79
CA LYS A 159 -15.41 0.74 8.86
C LYS A 159 -15.85 -0.23 9.98
N GLY A 160 -15.15 -0.17 11.12
CA GLY A 160 -15.42 -1.05 12.27
C GLY A 160 -14.77 -2.43 12.19
N GLU A 161 -14.17 -2.81 11.08
CA GLU A 161 -13.46 -4.08 10.91
C GLU A 161 -11.96 -3.92 11.18
N TYR A 162 -11.38 -4.93 11.82
CA TYR A 162 -9.95 -4.99 12.09
C TYR A 162 -9.13 -5.03 10.79
N ALA A 163 -8.07 -4.27 10.75
CA ALA A 163 -7.11 -4.24 9.67
C ALA A 163 -5.68 -4.14 10.22
N PHE A 164 -4.75 -4.78 9.54
CA PHE A 164 -3.34 -4.81 9.85
C PHE A 164 -2.54 -4.28 8.66
N GLU A 165 -1.64 -3.34 8.91
CA GLU A 165 -0.71 -2.82 7.90
C GLU A 165 0.71 -3.20 8.28
N ALA A 166 1.49 -3.67 7.31
CA ALA A 166 2.93 -3.85 7.43
C ALA A 166 3.63 -3.02 6.35
N ARG A 167 4.67 -2.30 6.73
CA ARG A 167 5.57 -1.57 5.83
C ARG A 167 6.99 -2.01 6.07
N GLY A 168 7.74 -2.25 5.00
CA GLY A 168 9.11 -2.72 5.13
C GLY A 168 9.88 -2.69 3.84
N LEU A 169 11.03 -3.37 3.87
CA LEU A 169 11.86 -3.60 2.70
C LEU A 169 11.83 -5.07 2.32
N TRP A 170 11.74 -5.31 1.02
CA TRP A 170 11.97 -6.61 0.43
C TRP A 170 13.33 -6.65 -0.25
N TYR A 171 13.89 -7.82 -0.37
CA TYR A 171 15.09 -8.08 -1.16
C TYR A 171 14.93 -9.40 -1.93
N MET A 172 15.76 -9.57 -2.95
CA MET A 172 15.87 -10.85 -3.65
C MET A 172 17.07 -11.61 -3.07
N GLU A 173 16.82 -12.80 -2.54
CA GLU A 173 17.89 -13.68 -2.04
C GLU A 173 18.87 -14.00 -3.17
N ASN A 174 20.17 -13.90 -2.91
CA ASN A 174 21.25 -14.06 -3.87
C ASN A 174 21.19 -13.12 -5.09
N ASP A 175 20.68 -11.89 -4.89
CA ASP A 175 20.62 -10.83 -5.90
C ASP A 175 20.71 -9.45 -5.25
N MET A 176 20.98 -8.41 -6.03
CA MET A 176 21.07 -7.01 -5.57
C MET A 176 19.74 -6.28 -5.63
N MET A 177 18.67 -6.95 -6.01
CA MET A 177 17.34 -6.33 -6.10
C MET A 177 16.69 -6.17 -4.72
N GLY A 178 16.03 -5.04 -4.54
CA GLY A 178 15.26 -4.76 -3.33
C GLY A 178 14.46 -3.47 -3.44
N GLY A 179 13.58 -3.24 -2.49
CA GLY A 179 12.75 -2.04 -2.46
C GLY A 179 11.74 -2.01 -1.32
N PRO A 180 10.94 -0.95 -1.22
CA PRO A 180 9.89 -0.86 -0.23
C PRO A 180 8.66 -1.68 -0.61
N PHE A 181 7.91 -2.11 0.42
CA PHE A 181 6.58 -2.68 0.29
C PHE A 181 5.62 -2.10 1.33
N VAL A 182 4.35 -2.15 1.02
CA VAL A 182 3.25 -1.91 1.94
C VAL A 182 2.19 -2.99 1.76
N SER A 183 1.79 -3.63 2.86
CA SER A 183 0.80 -4.71 2.88
C SER A 183 -0.35 -4.35 3.79
N HIS A 184 -1.57 -4.63 3.34
CA HIS A 184 -2.78 -4.57 4.13
C HIS A 184 -3.39 -5.96 4.26
N ALA A 185 -3.63 -6.41 5.49
CA ALA A 185 -4.24 -7.70 5.78
C ALA A 185 -5.58 -7.55 6.50
N ARG A 186 -6.55 -8.37 6.11
CA ARG A 186 -7.88 -8.45 6.74
C ARG A 186 -8.35 -9.88 6.84
N VAL A 187 -9.21 -10.14 7.82
CA VAL A 187 -9.88 -11.43 7.97
C VAL A 187 -11.09 -11.49 7.04
N ASP A 188 -11.11 -12.47 6.17
CA ASP A 188 -12.30 -12.92 5.44
C ASP A 188 -12.97 -14.00 6.31
N ARG A 189 -13.82 -13.54 7.24
CA ARG A 189 -14.49 -14.40 8.23
C ARG A 189 -15.33 -15.52 7.60
N PRO A 190 -16.15 -15.24 6.56
CA PRO A 190 -16.95 -16.27 5.90
C PRO A 190 -16.13 -17.43 5.35
N ASN A 191 -14.91 -17.17 4.90
CA ASN A 191 -14.04 -18.18 4.30
C ASN A 191 -12.91 -18.63 5.23
N GLY A 192 -12.85 -18.15 6.48
CA GLY A 192 -11.87 -18.55 7.48
C GLY A 192 -10.41 -18.28 7.07
N ARG A 193 -10.16 -17.20 6.37
CA ARG A 193 -8.83 -16.86 5.84
C ARG A 193 -8.45 -15.39 6.08
N VAL A 194 -7.17 -15.12 6.01
CA VAL A 194 -6.64 -13.76 5.88
C VAL A 194 -6.41 -13.47 4.40
N VAL A 195 -6.87 -12.32 3.93
CA VAL A 195 -6.55 -11.79 2.60
C VAL A 195 -5.59 -10.62 2.77
N VAL A 196 -4.47 -10.68 2.05
CA VAL A 196 -3.44 -9.65 2.04
C VAL A 196 -3.39 -9.01 0.65
N VAL A 197 -3.40 -7.69 0.63
CA VAL A 197 -3.11 -6.89 -0.57
C VAL A 197 -1.81 -6.14 -0.31
N GLU A 198 -0.85 -6.30 -1.19
CA GLU A 198 0.46 -5.68 -1.05
C GLU A 198 0.84 -4.94 -2.33
N ALA A 199 1.45 -3.77 -2.16
CA ALA A 199 2.16 -3.07 -3.22
C ALA A 199 3.66 -3.08 -2.91
N PHE A 200 4.50 -3.32 -3.92
CA PHE A 200 5.93 -3.19 -3.80
C PHE A 200 6.56 -2.57 -5.06
N VAL A 201 7.72 -1.95 -4.88
CA VAL A 201 8.38 -1.19 -5.94
C VAL A 201 9.82 -1.64 -6.08
N TYR A 202 10.25 -1.81 -7.34
CA TYR A 202 11.65 -1.84 -7.72
C TYR A 202 11.97 -0.56 -8.50
N ALA A 203 12.91 0.25 -8.00
CA ALA A 203 13.32 1.52 -8.61
C ALA A 203 14.75 1.87 -8.16
N PRO A 204 15.78 1.19 -8.70
CA PRO A 204 17.15 1.25 -8.16
C PRO A 204 17.78 2.64 -8.23
N LYS A 205 17.40 3.47 -9.20
CA LYS A 205 17.96 4.80 -9.45
C LYS A 205 17.13 5.94 -8.84
N ASP A 206 15.94 5.66 -8.32
CA ASP A 206 15.05 6.67 -7.81
C ASP A 206 15.07 6.75 -6.29
N LYS A 207 14.91 7.98 -5.76
CA LYS A 207 14.66 8.17 -4.33
C LYS A 207 13.26 7.65 -4.01
N LYS A 208 13.21 6.59 -3.23
CA LYS A 208 11.95 6.00 -2.75
C LYS A 208 11.59 6.73 -1.46
N ARG A 209 10.58 7.58 -1.56
CA ARG A 209 9.96 8.21 -0.39
C ARG A 209 8.60 7.53 -0.17
N ASP A 210 8.24 7.43 1.10
CA ASP A 210 6.96 6.87 1.55
C ASP A 210 5.75 7.63 1.03
#